data_20512eb4e8280f16664a5bcd72c242d0
#
_entry.id   20512eb4e8280f16664a5bcd72c242d0
#
_cell.length_a   1.000
_cell.length_b   1.000
_cell.length_c   1.000
_cell.angle_alpha   90.00
_cell.angle_beta   90.00
_cell.angle_gamma   90.00
#
_symmetry.space_group_name_H-M   'P 1'
#
loop_
_entity.id
_entity.type
_entity.pdbx_description
1 polymer ?
#
loop_
_entity_poly.entity_id
_entity_poly.type
_entity_poly.pdbx_seq_one_letter_code
_entity_poly.pdbx_strand_id
1 'polypeptide(L)'
;AVFIALHGKYGEDGTIQSVLELARIPYTGSGVTSSAITMDKIMSSHFFKQAGLPMAFSKAYYLKDGKENIEEDIRKSFTLPVVLKPACEGSTIGIEIVKEEKDLKEAIDRVFSVEPRILAEAFLSGDEFTVSVLDGKALPVIQICPHSGSYDYHSKYTKGATDYLVPAPIPEALAEEMSRLAETGYRMAECDGACRFDFKTDRDGRPHLLEANSIPGMTATS
;
A
#
# COMPACT_ATOMS: atom_id res chain seq x y z
N ALA A 1 -23.83 12.19 -12.22
CA ALA A 1 -22.62 11.81 -11.49
C ALA A 1 -22.60 10.30 -11.27
N VAL A 2 -21.42 9.73 -11.23
CA VAL A 2 -21.18 8.31 -10.95
C VAL A 2 -20.49 8.19 -9.59
N PHE A 3 -20.98 7.31 -8.74
CA PHE A 3 -20.27 6.88 -7.54
C PHE A 3 -19.43 5.65 -7.92
N ILE A 4 -18.09 5.76 -7.84
CA ILE A 4 -17.21 4.65 -8.17
C ILE A 4 -17.07 3.76 -6.92
N ALA A 5 -17.57 2.53 -7.01
CA ALA A 5 -17.45 1.50 -5.97
C ALA A 5 -16.71 0.25 -6.52
N LEU A 6 -15.83 0.46 -7.50
CA LEU A 6 -15.00 -0.57 -8.10
C LEU A 6 -13.62 -0.55 -7.45
N HIS A 7 -13.11 -1.72 -7.08
CA HIS A 7 -11.80 -1.88 -6.48
C HIS A 7 -10.84 -2.63 -7.41
N GLY A 8 -9.53 -2.39 -7.21
CA GLY A 8 -8.48 -3.06 -7.97
C GLY A 8 -8.39 -2.59 -9.42
N LYS A 9 -7.95 -3.49 -10.28
CA LYS A 9 -7.74 -3.23 -11.70
C LYS A 9 -9.02 -2.72 -12.38
N TYR A 10 -8.89 -1.70 -13.22
CA TYR A 10 -9.93 -0.94 -13.90
C TYR A 10 -10.76 -0.01 -13.01
N GLY A 11 -10.82 -0.23 -11.69
CA GLY A 11 -11.57 0.61 -10.73
C GLY A 11 -10.70 1.71 -10.10
N GLU A 12 -9.50 1.34 -9.63
CA GLU A 12 -8.60 2.21 -8.84
C GLU A 12 -7.35 2.64 -9.61
N ASP A 13 -7.17 2.21 -10.86
CA ASP A 13 -5.95 2.41 -11.64
C ASP A 13 -6.02 3.57 -12.65
N GLY A 14 -7.08 4.38 -12.61
CA GLY A 14 -7.31 5.48 -13.54
C GLY A 14 -8.07 5.10 -14.81
N THR A 15 -8.34 3.80 -15.04
CA THR A 15 -9.00 3.34 -16.27
C THR A 15 -10.45 3.82 -16.36
N ILE A 16 -11.28 3.53 -15.36
CA ILE A 16 -12.69 3.99 -15.36
C ILE A 16 -12.77 5.52 -15.27
N GLN A 17 -11.87 6.15 -14.52
CA GLN A 17 -11.77 7.59 -14.41
C GLN A 17 -11.53 8.22 -15.79
N SER A 18 -10.61 7.66 -16.60
CA SER A 18 -10.36 8.12 -17.96
C SER A 18 -11.59 8.03 -18.87
N VAL A 19 -12.35 6.93 -18.76
CA VAL A 19 -13.59 6.75 -19.55
C VAL A 19 -14.62 7.80 -19.15
N LEU A 20 -14.79 8.05 -17.85
CA LEU A 20 -15.76 9.03 -17.36
C LEU A 20 -15.37 10.46 -17.73
N GLU A 21 -14.08 10.82 -17.70
CA GLU A 21 -13.58 12.12 -18.16
C GLU A 21 -13.82 12.34 -19.64
N LEU A 22 -13.52 11.33 -20.49
CA LEU A 22 -13.80 11.39 -21.93
C LEU A 22 -15.29 11.55 -22.21
N ALA A 23 -16.14 10.90 -21.42
CA ALA A 23 -17.59 11.01 -21.52
C ALA A 23 -18.15 12.30 -20.89
N ARG A 24 -17.32 13.10 -20.21
CA ARG A 24 -17.69 14.30 -19.44
C ARG A 24 -18.74 13.99 -18.35
N ILE A 25 -18.63 12.82 -17.71
CA ILE A 25 -19.50 12.38 -16.63
C ILE A 25 -18.78 12.64 -15.29
N PRO A 26 -19.31 13.49 -14.41
CA PRO A 26 -18.76 13.70 -13.07
C PRO A 26 -18.80 12.40 -12.27
N TYR A 27 -17.73 12.15 -11.48
CA TYR A 27 -17.61 10.98 -10.64
C TYR A 27 -17.01 11.33 -9.28
N THR A 28 -17.09 10.42 -8.32
CA THR A 28 -16.53 10.57 -6.99
C THR A 28 -15.10 10.05 -6.90
N GLY A 29 -14.28 10.71 -6.07
CA GLY A 29 -12.92 10.25 -5.76
C GLY A 29 -11.87 10.81 -6.70
N SER A 30 -10.66 10.29 -6.55
CA SER A 30 -9.45 10.79 -7.20
C SER A 30 -9.48 10.64 -8.72
N GLY A 31 -8.82 11.58 -9.41
CA GLY A 31 -8.71 11.59 -10.87
C GLY A 31 -7.77 10.51 -11.43
N VAL A 32 -7.60 10.54 -12.74
CA VAL A 32 -6.81 9.53 -13.50
C VAL A 32 -5.38 9.39 -12.97
N THR A 33 -4.66 10.50 -12.88
CA THR A 33 -3.23 10.50 -12.49
C THR A 33 -3.03 10.02 -11.06
N SER A 34 -3.84 10.52 -10.13
CA SER A 34 -3.81 10.13 -8.73
C SER A 34 -4.07 8.63 -8.56
N SER A 35 -5.12 8.13 -9.19
CA SER A 35 -5.48 6.70 -9.17
C SER A 35 -4.37 5.82 -9.77
N ALA A 36 -3.80 6.20 -10.91
CA ALA A 36 -2.73 5.45 -11.54
C ALA A 36 -1.45 5.40 -10.69
N ILE A 37 -1.06 6.51 -10.06
CA ILE A 37 0.12 6.57 -9.20
C ILE A 37 -0.09 5.73 -7.93
N THR A 38 -1.23 5.86 -7.28
CA THR A 38 -1.48 5.17 -6.00
C THR A 38 -1.62 3.66 -6.17
N MET A 39 -2.12 3.20 -7.32
CA MET A 39 -2.28 1.77 -7.61
C MET A 39 -0.95 1.06 -7.89
N ASP A 40 0.00 1.70 -8.56
CA ASP A 40 1.30 1.13 -8.90
C ASP A 40 2.31 1.33 -7.77
N LYS A 41 2.64 0.28 -7.02
CA LYS A 41 3.54 0.33 -5.84
C LYS A 41 4.93 0.84 -6.17
N ILE A 42 5.44 0.58 -7.39
CA ILE A 42 6.75 1.09 -7.82
C ILE A 42 6.67 2.60 -8.03
N MET A 43 5.67 3.06 -8.78
CA MET A 43 5.48 4.48 -9.04
C MET A 43 5.12 5.24 -7.76
N SER A 44 4.22 4.68 -6.95
CA SER A 44 3.83 5.20 -5.65
C SER A 44 5.04 5.37 -4.71
N SER A 45 5.90 4.33 -4.61
CA SER A 45 7.11 4.38 -3.79
C SER A 45 8.07 5.49 -4.23
N HIS A 46 8.32 5.62 -5.52
CA HIS A 46 9.19 6.70 -6.06
C HIS A 46 8.57 8.08 -5.79
N PHE A 47 7.29 8.22 -6.07
CA PHE A 47 6.57 9.48 -5.92
C PHE A 47 6.55 9.96 -4.47
N PHE A 48 6.13 9.12 -3.53
CA PHE A 48 6.03 9.51 -2.13
C PHE A 48 7.40 9.70 -1.46
N LYS A 49 8.42 8.92 -1.83
CA LYS A 49 9.81 9.19 -1.38
C LYS A 49 10.30 10.56 -1.85
N GLN A 50 10.05 10.90 -3.11
CA GLN A 50 10.41 12.21 -3.66
C GLN A 50 9.62 13.34 -3.00
N ALA A 51 8.39 13.08 -2.57
CA ALA A 51 7.57 14.00 -1.79
C ALA A 51 7.99 14.11 -0.31
N GLY A 52 9.02 13.37 0.12
CA GLY A 52 9.58 13.41 1.48
C GLY A 52 8.81 12.57 2.50
N LEU A 53 7.91 11.66 2.07
CA LEU A 53 7.26 10.74 2.99
C LEU A 53 8.20 9.60 3.38
N PRO A 54 8.24 9.19 4.66
CA PRO A 54 9.01 8.05 5.11
C PRO A 54 8.43 6.76 4.52
N MET A 55 9.24 6.01 3.79
CA MET A 55 8.90 4.70 3.26
C MET A 55 10.04 3.72 3.52
N ALA A 56 9.75 2.45 3.57
CA ALA A 56 10.78 1.42 3.67
C ALA A 56 11.77 1.51 2.50
N PHE A 57 13.02 1.09 2.75
CA PHE A 57 13.97 0.89 1.66
C PHE A 57 13.39 -0.10 0.66
N SER A 58 13.38 0.23 -0.63
CA SER A 58 12.81 -0.61 -1.66
C SER A 58 13.54 -0.50 -2.99
N LYS A 59 13.48 -1.58 -3.78
CA LYS A 59 13.99 -1.65 -5.17
C LYS A 59 12.96 -2.31 -6.06
N ALA A 60 12.82 -1.76 -7.27
CA ALA A 60 11.97 -2.33 -8.31
C ALA A 60 12.77 -3.34 -9.15
N TYR A 61 12.11 -4.45 -9.52
CA TYR A 61 12.68 -5.48 -10.36
C TYR A 61 11.70 -5.86 -11.47
N TYR A 62 12.25 -6.22 -12.62
CA TYR A 62 11.49 -6.56 -13.81
C TYR A 62 11.89 -7.94 -14.30
N LEU A 63 10.94 -8.78 -14.65
CA LEU A 63 11.19 -10.18 -15.11
C LEU A 63 12.20 -10.24 -16.27
N LYS A 64 12.22 -9.21 -17.12
CA LYS A 64 13.17 -9.10 -18.25
C LYS A 64 14.64 -9.02 -17.85
N ASP A 65 14.94 -8.65 -16.59
CA ASP A 65 16.30 -8.49 -16.09
C ASP A 65 16.94 -9.85 -15.66
N GLY A 66 16.14 -10.93 -15.70
CA GLY A 66 16.55 -12.30 -15.36
C GLY A 66 16.45 -12.59 -13.87
N LYS A 67 15.81 -13.70 -13.53
CA LYS A 67 15.52 -14.05 -12.12
C LYS A 67 16.78 -14.30 -11.28
N GLU A 68 17.82 -14.89 -11.89
CA GLU A 68 19.10 -15.14 -11.22
C GLU A 68 19.80 -13.83 -10.82
N ASN A 69 19.80 -12.83 -11.71
CA ASN A 69 20.38 -11.52 -11.43
C ASN A 69 19.58 -10.79 -10.33
N ILE A 70 18.25 -10.94 -10.35
CA ILE A 70 17.35 -10.36 -9.37
C ILE A 70 17.60 -10.99 -7.99
N GLU A 71 17.69 -12.30 -7.91
CA GLU A 71 17.99 -13.05 -6.69
C GLU A 71 19.31 -12.59 -6.07
N GLU A 72 20.36 -12.50 -6.89
CA GLU A 72 21.68 -12.05 -6.45
C GLU A 72 21.66 -10.61 -5.94
N ASP A 73 20.95 -9.70 -6.63
CA ASP A 73 20.84 -8.31 -6.22
C ASP A 73 20.02 -8.14 -4.93
N ILE A 74 18.94 -8.91 -4.76
CA ILE A 74 18.16 -8.89 -3.51
C ILE A 74 19.03 -9.33 -2.34
N ARG A 75 19.81 -10.42 -2.48
CA ARG A 75 20.76 -10.91 -1.45
C ARG A 75 21.79 -9.86 -1.04
N LYS A 76 22.25 -9.04 -1.99
CA LYS A 76 23.22 -7.97 -1.75
C LYS A 76 22.59 -6.71 -1.13
N SER A 77 21.34 -6.41 -1.50
CA SER A 77 20.71 -5.13 -1.17
C SER A 77 19.86 -5.15 0.09
N PHE A 78 19.37 -6.32 0.49
CA PHE A 78 18.45 -6.46 1.61
C PHE A 78 18.97 -7.40 2.68
N THR A 79 18.64 -7.09 3.93
CA THR A 79 18.70 -8.05 5.04
C THR A 79 17.34 -8.73 5.20
N LEU A 80 17.35 -10.03 5.50
CA LEU A 80 16.11 -10.76 5.76
C LEU A 80 15.51 -10.37 7.13
N PRO A 81 14.19 -10.35 7.24
CA PRO A 81 13.20 -10.63 6.21
C PRO A 81 13.11 -9.55 5.13
N VAL A 82 12.74 -9.95 3.90
CA VAL A 82 12.40 -9.03 2.80
C VAL A 82 10.99 -9.30 2.31
N VAL A 83 10.29 -8.26 1.89
CA VAL A 83 8.93 -8.36 1.35
C VAL A 83 8.98 -8.18 -0.16
N LEU A 84 8.43 -9.14 -0.91
CA LEU A 84 8.28 -9.06 -2.37
C LEU A 84 6.81 -8.85 -2.71
N LYS A 85 6.52 -7.83 -3.51
CA LYS A 85 5.14 -7.44 -3.86
C LYS A 85 4.99 -7.29 -5.36
N PRO A 86 3.91 -7.81 -5.99
CA PRO A 86 3.51 -7.40 -7.34
C PRO A 86 3.25 -5.89 -7.39
N ALA A 87 3.59 -5.23 -8.50
CA ALA A 87 3.50 -3.78 -8.59
C ALA A 87 2.06 -3.24 -8.52
N CYS A 88 1.10 -3.91 -9.20
CA CYS A 88 -0.26 -3.39 -9.38
C CYS A 88 -1.37 -4.27 -8.77
N GLU A 89 -1.01 -5.27 -7.95
CA GLU A 89 -2.02 -6.10 -7.29
C GLU A 89 -2.46 -5.52 -5.95
N GLY A 90 -3.78 -5.65 -5.68
CA GLY A 90 -4.40 -5.24 -4.41
C GLY A 90 -4.56 -6.41 -3.42
N SER A 91 -5.14 -6.12 -2.26
CA SER A 91 -5.60 -7.12 -1.27
C SER A 91 -4.57 -8.18 -0.85
N THR A 92 -3.30 -7.84 -0.80
CA THR A 92 -2.20 -8.75 -0.39
C THR A 92 -1.97 -9.93 -1.36
N ILE A 93 -2.58 -9.91 -2.57
CA ILE A 93 -2.40 -10.98 -3.56
C ILE A 93 -0.94 -11.01 -4.02
N GLY A 94 -0.32 -12.19 -3.95
CA GLY A 94 1.04 -12.42 -4.44
C GLY A 94 2.15 -11.77 -3.60
N ILE A 95 1.85 -11.28 -2.39
CA ILE A 95 2.88 -10.76 -1.48
C ILE A 95 3.58 -11.95 -0.80
N GLU A 96 4.92 -11.93 -0.81
CA GLU A 96 5.77 -12.92 -0.16
C GLU A 96 6.66 -12.24 0.88
N ILE A 97 6.70 -12.80 2.09
CA ILE A 97 7.64 -12.40 3.14
C ILE A 97 8.71 -13.48 3.24
N VAL A 98 9.89 -13.19 2.73
CA VAL A 98 11.02 -14.12 2.73
C VAL A 98 11.79 -13.96 4.01
N LYS A 99 11.77 -14.98 4.86
CA LYS A 99 12.46 -15.01 6.16
C LYS A 99 13.79 -15.74 6.10
N GLU A 100 13.92 -16.71 5.22
CA GLU A 100 15.12 -17.54 5.06
C GLU A 100 15.63 -17.48 3.61
N GLU A 101 16.95 -17.53 3.47
CA GLU A 101 17.63 -17.38 2.16
C GLU A 101 17.27 -18.45 1.17
N LYS A 102 17.03 -19.68 1.65
CA LYS A 102 16.65 -20.82 0.84
C LYS A 102 15.30 -20.64 0.13
N ASP A 103 14.40 -19.81 0.70
CA ASP A 103 13.04 -19.60 0.18
C ASP A 103 12.96 -18.48 -0.87
N LEU A 104 14.05 -17.69 -1.03
CA LEU A 104 14.06 -16.50 -1.88
C LEU A 104 13.74 -16.81 -3.33
N LYS A 105 14.36 -17.85 -3.89
CA LYS A 105 14.16 -18.24 -5.28
C LYS A 105 12.72 -18.60 -5.59
N GLU A 106 12.10 -19.42 -4.73
CA GLU A 106 10.70 -19.81 -4.90
C GLU A 106 9.75 -18.62 -4.73
N ALA A 107 10.04 -17.73 -3.78
CA ALA A 107 9.26 -16.52 -3.58
C ALA A 107 9.31 -15.60 -4.81
N ILE A 108 10.50 -15.40 -5.41
CA ILE A 108 10.66 -14.67 -6.68
C ILE A 108 9.82 -15.32 -7.79
N ASP A 109 9.84 -16.63 -7.90
CA ASP A 109 9.06 -17.36 -8.91
C ASP A 109 7.56 -17.17 -8.71
N ARG A 110 7.07 -17.25 -7.46
CA ARG A 110 5.65 -17.04 -7.14
C ARG A 110 5.20 -15.62 -7.45
N VAL A 111 5.95 -14.60 -7.03
CA VAL A 111 5.54 -13.21 -7.27
C VAL A 111 5.56 -12.89 -8.77
N PHE A 112 6.57 -13.32 -9.52
CA PHE A 112 6.61 -13.14 -10.98
C PHE A 112 5.58 -13.97 -11.75
N SER A 113 4.98 -14.98 -11.14
CA SER A 113 3.85 -15.68 -11.77
C SER A 113 2.58 -14.83 -11.78
N VAL A 114 2.50 -13.81 -10.91
CA VAL A 114 1.37 -12.89 -10.79
C VAL A 114 1.55 -11.68 -11.72
N GLU A 115 2.72 -11.04 -11.66
CA GLU A 115 3.01 -9.83 -12.45
C GLU A 115 4.51 -9.77 -12.84
N PRO A 116 4.85 -9.26 -14.05
CA PRO A 116 6.25 -9.14 -14.51
C PRO A 116 7.04 -8.00 -13.85
N ARG A 117 6.44 -7.25 -12.93
CA ARG A 117 7.07 -6.16 -12.18
C ARG A 117 6.85 -6.36 -10.69
N ILE A 118 7.90 -6.31 -9.92
CA ILE A 118 7.84 -6.48 -8.47
C ILE A 118 8.56 -5.36 -7.75
N LEU A 119 8.11 -5.06 -6.55
CA LEU A 119 8.79 -4.20 -5.58
C LEU A 119 9.29 -5.08 -4.44
N ALA A 120 10.60 -5.08 -4.20
CA ALA A 120 11.17 -5.64 -2.98
C ALA A 120 11.31 -4.52 -1.94
N GLU A 121 10.92 -4.79 -0.70
CA GLU A 121 10.96 -3.84 0.40
C GLU A 121 11.59 -4.44 1.65
N ALA A 122 12.31 -3.61 2.39
CA ALA A 122 12.77 -3.98 3.73
C ALA A 122 11.57 -4.24 4.64
N PHE A 123 11.62 -5.33 5.40
CA PHE A 123 10.55 -5.71 6.30
C PHE A 123 10.45 -4.75 7.49
N LEU A 124 9.27 -4.26 7.75
CA LEU A 124 8.93 -3.46 8.93
C LEU A 124 8.30 -4.37 9.99
N SER A 125 8.85 -4.34 11.21
CA SER A 125 8.47 -5.29 12.27
C SER A 125 7.45 -4.77 13.27
N GLY A 126 7.10 -3.47 13.21
CA GLY A 126 6.17 -2.86 14.14
C GLY A 126 4.70 -3.04 13.78
N ASP A 127 3.87 -2.27 14.45
CA ASP A 127 2.42 -2.30 14.30
C ASP A 127 1.95 -1.67 12.97
N GLU A 128 0.76 -2.09 12.54
CA GLU A 128 0.12 -1.62 11.32
C GLU A 128 -1.01 -0.66 11.64
N PHE A 129 -1.06 0.45 10.89
CA PHE A 129 -2.03 1.52 11.10
C PHE A 129 -2.62 1.95 9.77
N THR A 130 -3.82 2.53 9.84
CA THR A 130 -4.41 3.17 8.67
C THR A 130 -4.99 4.53 9.05
N VAL A 131 -4.89 5.47 8.11
CA VAL A 131 -5.43 6.84 8.24
C VAL A 131 -6.26 7.13 7.01
N SER A 132 -7.57 7.27 7.21
CA SER A 132 -8.44 7.78 6.16
C SER A 132 -8.33 9.30 6.10
N VAL A 133 -8.32 9.82 4.89
CA VAL A 133 -8.35 11.28 4.62
C VAL A 133 -9.60 11.58 3.82
N LEU A 134 -10.39 12.53 4.29
CA LEU A 134 -11.60 12.99 3.62
C LEU A 134 -11.46 14.48 3.31
N ASP A 135 -11.54 14.84 2.04
CA ASP A 135 -11.41 16.21 1.56
C ASP A 135 -10.18 16.94 2.15
N GLY A 136 -9.05 16.23 2.19
CA GLY A 136 -7.77 16.74 2.66
C GLY A 136 -7.58 16.75 4.18
N LYS A 137 -8.53 16.23 4.97
CA LYS A 137 -8.44 16.14 6.43
C LYS A 137 -8.34 14.70 6.90
N ALA A 138 -7.32 14.40 7.69
CA ALA A 138 -7.15 13.10 8.31
C ALA A 138 -8.25 12.83 9.34
N LEU A 139 -8.79 11.63 9.30
CA LEU A 139 -9.65 11.06 10.33
C LEU A 139 -8.77 10.39 11.41
N PRO A 140 -9.34 9.99 12.57
CA PRO A 140 -8.57 9.34 13.61
C PRO A 140 -7.78 8.14 13.11
N VAL A 141 -6.53 8.02 13.57
CA VAL A 141 -5.67 6.86 13.25
C VAL A 141 -6.30 5.58 13.79
N ILE A 142 -6.29 4.54 12.99
CA ILE A 142 -6.80 3.21 13.34
C ILE A 142 -5.60 2.26 13.43
N GLN A 143 -5.47 1.53 14.52
CA GLN A 143 -4.54 0.41 14.62
C GLN A 143 -5.21 -0.87 14.12
N ILE A 144 -4.50 -1.61 13.28
CA ILE A 144 -4.94 -2.88 12.70
C ILE A 144 -4.24 -4.00 13.47
N CYS A 145 -5.02 -4.84 14.17
CA CYS A 145 -4.52 -5.91 15.02
C CYS A 145 -4.99 -7.29 14.51
N PRO A 146 -4.30 -7.87 13.48
CA PRO A 146 -4.67 -9.19 12.97
C PRO A 146 -4.35 -10.28 14.00
N HIS A 147 -5.29 -11.18 14.28
CA HIS A 147 -5.12 -12.27 15.22
C HIS A 147 -4.09 -13.31 14.77
N SER A 148 -3.86 -13.42 13.45
CA SER A 148 -2.85 -14.29 12.86
C SER A 148 -1.41 -13.74 12.97
N GLY A 149 -1.25 -12.49 13.41
CA GLY A 149 0.03 -11.78 13.44
C GLY A 149 0.46 -11.22 12.08
N SER A 150 -0.31 -11.42 11.01
CA SER A 150 -0.09 -10.83 9.69
C SER A 150 -1.41 -10.37 9.07
N TYR A 151 -1.41 -9.19 8.45
CA TYR A 151 -2.60 -8.62 7.81
C TYR A 151 -2.68 -9.11 6.36
N ASP A 152 -2.98 -10.41 6.21
CA ASP A 152 -3.14 -11.10 4.93
C ASP A 152 -4.59 -11.04 4.42
N TYR A 153 -4.86 -11.68 3.27
CA TYR A 153 -6.17 -11.73 2.66
C TYR A 153 -7.24 -12.29 3.62
N HIS A 154 -6.91 -13.36 4.37
CA HIS A 154 -7.83 -13.97 5.33
C HIS A 154 -8.17 -13.00 6.47
N SER A 155 -7.16 -12.33 7.02
CA SER A 155 -7.31 -11.34 8.10
C SER A 155 -8.13 -10.12 7.67
N LYS A 156 -8.05 -9.74 6.38
CA LYS A 156 -8.80 -8.60 5.82
C LYS A 156 -10.29 -8.89 5.64
N TYR A 157 -10.66 -10.11 5.25
CA TYR A 157 -12.03 -10.40 4.81
C TYR A 157 -12.79 -11.40 5.69
N THR A 158 -12.13 -11.99 6.69
CA THR A 158 -12.81 -12.88 7.64
C THR A 158 -13.30 -12.09 8.85
N LYS A 159 -14.60 -12.09 9.08
CA LYS A 159 -15.20 -11.40 10.24
C LYS A 159 -14.61 -11.94 11.55
N GLY A 160 -14.08 -11.03 12.37
CA GLY A 160 -13.47 -11.35 13.66
C GLY A 160 -12.03 -11.88 13.59
N ALA A 161 -11.37 -11.85 12.43
CA ALA A 161 -9.95 -12.21 12.30
C ALA A 161 -9.00 -11.05 12.62
N THR A 162 -9.51 -9.82 12.69
CA THR A 162 -8.75 -8.59 12.94
C THR A 162 -9.55 -7.68 13.86
N ASP A 163 -8.88 -7.12 14.87
CA ASP A 163 -9.43 -6.03 15.68
C ASP A 163 -8.96 -4.68 15.12
N TYR A 164 -9.86 -3.70 15.13
CA TYR A 164 -9.60 -2.33 14.71
C TYR A 164 -9.80 -1.41 15.91
N LEU A 165 -8.71 -0.81 16.38
CA LEU A 165 -8.75 0.11 17.54
C LEU A 165 -8.87 1.54 17.04
N VAL A 166 -9.99 2.21 17.34
CA VAL A 166 -10.32 3.57 16.88
C VAL A 166 -10.73 4.43 18.08
N PRO A 167 -10.01 5.50 18.40
CA PRO A 167 -8.68 5.85 17.90
C PRO A 167 -7.62 4.83 18.33
N ALA A 168 -6.53 4.75 17.58
CA ALA A 168 -5.40 3.89 17.93
C ALA A 168 -4.84 4.27 19.33
N PRO A 169 -4.53 3.30 20.21
CA PRO A 169 -3.99 3.54 21.55
C PRO A 169 -2.48 3.82 21.51
N ILE A 170 -2.09 4.89 20.80
CA ILE A 170 -0.69 5.32 20.57
C ILE A 170 -0.46 6.72 21.14
N PRO A 171 0.82 7.13 21.36
CA PRO A 171 1.12 8.50 21.75
C PRO A 171 0.56 9.52 20.76
N GLU A 172 0.00 10.62 21.29
CA GLU A 172 -0.61 11.69 20.49
C GLU A 172 0.33 12.23 19.39
N ALA A 173 1.61 12.41 19.73
CA ALA A 173 2.62 12.88 18.77
C ALA A 173 2.78 11.93 17.57
N LEU A 174 2.67 10.60 17.78
CA LEU A 174 2.73 9.62 16.69
C LEU A 174 1.46 9.66 15.84
N ALA A 175 0.28 9.81 16.47
CA ALA A 175 -0.98 9.97 15.76
C ALA A 175 -1.00 11.25 14.90
N GLU A 176 -0.52 12.37 15.45
CA GLU A 176 -0.38 13.64 14.72
C GLU A 176 0.61 13.51 13.55
N GLU A 177 1.73 12.83 13.75
CA GLU A 177 2.70 12.59 12.68
C GLU A 177 2.08 11.79 11.53
N MET A 178 1.41 10.65 11.82
CA MET A 178 0.75 9.83 10.80
C MET A 178 -0.33 10.62 10.06
N SER A 179 -1.14 11.41 10.79
CA SER A 179 -2.17 12.25 10.21
C SER A 179 -1.58 13.28 9.24
N ARG A 180 -0.52 13.99 9.66
CA ARG A 180 0.19 14.96 8.82
C ARG A 180 0.83 14.31 7.59
N LEU A 181 1.39 13.10 7.72
CA LEU A 181 1.96 12.35 6.60
C LEU A 181 0.86 11.94 5.60
N ALA A 182 -0.29 11.45 6.09
CA ALA A 182 -1.43 11.09 5.25
C ALA A 182 -2.00 12.29 4.49
N GLU A 183 -2.20 13.44 5.16
CA GLU A 183 -2.64 14.69 4.52
C GLU A 183 -1.62 15.19 3.50
N THR A 184 -0.32 15.03 3.77
CA THR A 184 0.74 15.38 2.82
C THR A 184 0.68 14.48 1.60
N GLY A 185 0.56 13.17 1.79
CA GLY A 185 0.40 12.20 0.70
C GLY A 185 -0.82 12.48 -0.15
N TYR A 186 -1.95 12.76 0.49
CA TYR A 186 -3.20 13.15 -0.17
C TYR A 186 -3.02 14.35 -1.09
N ARG A 187 -2.45 15.44 -0.54
CA ARG A 187 -2.23 16.68 -1.29
C ARG A 187 -1.22 16.50 -2.42
N MET A 188 -0.10 15.79 -2.17
CA MET A 188 0.94 15.60 -3.16
C MET A 188 0.48 14.71 -4.31
N ALA A 189 -0.31 13.66 -4.05
CA ALA A 189 -0.87 12.80 -5.07
C ALA A 189 -2.12 13.39 -5.75
N GLU A 190 -2.53 14.61 -5.37
CA GLU A 190 -3.75 15.27 -5.88
C GLU A 190 -4.99 14.35 -5.74
N CYS A 191 -5.08 13.70 -4.59
CA CYS A 191 -6.25 12.88 -4.27
C CYS A 191 -7.49 13.76 -4.11
N ASP A 192 -8.68 13.17 -4.31
CA ASP A 192 -9.97 13.82 -4.13
C ASP A 192 -10.94 12.91 -3.37
N GLY A 193 -11.86 13.52 -2.61
CA GLY A 193 -12.84 12.81 -1.81
C GLY A 193 -12.18 11.99 -0.69
N ALA A 194 -12.53 10.71 -0.60
CA ALA A 194 -12.02 9.81 0.43
C ALA A 194 -10.85 8.97 -0.07
N CYS A 195 -9.74 9.01 0.64
CA CYS A 195 -8.57 8.16 0.41
C CYS A 195 -8.10 7.52 1.72
N ARG A 196 -7.31 6.44 1.66
CA ARG A 196 -6.75 5.76 2.81
C ARG A 196 -5.24 5.58 2.63
N PHE A 197 -4.50 5.88 3.69
CA PHE A 197 -3.05 5.74 3.75
C PHE A 197 -2.70 4.70 4.80
N ASP A 198 -2.03 3.64 4.39
CA ASP A 198 -1.68 2.52 5.26
C ASP A 198 -0.21 2.67 5.70
N PHE A 199 0.02 2.55 6.99
CA PHE A 199 1.33 2.73 7.62
C PHE A 199 1.75 1.49 8.39
N LYS A 200 3.06 1.31 8.53
CA LYS A 200 3.65 0.35 9.46
C LYS A 200 4.83 0.99 10.17
N THR A 201 4.97 0.70 11.46
CA THR A 201 6.13 1.21 12.19
C THR A 201 7.34 0.28 12.03
N ASP A 202 8.53 0.87 12.09
CA ASP A 202 9.77 0.12 12.22
C ASP A 202 9.99 -0.33 13.69
N ARG A 203 11.14 -0.97 13.94
CA ARG A 203 11.53 -1.43 15.29
C ARG A 203 11.69 -0.28 16.30
N ASP A 204 11.92 0.94 15.81
CA ASP A 204 12.10 2.14 16.64
C ASP A 204 10.77 2.90 16.84
N GLY A 205 9.65 2.37 16.32
CA GLY A 205 8.32 2.95 16.40
C GLY A 205 8.05 4.08 15.40
N ARG A 206 8.95 4.29 14.41
CA ARG A 206 8.77 5.35 13.40
C ARG A 206 7.82 4.89 12.31
N PRO A 207 6.85 5.72 11.90
CA PRO A 207 5.88 5.35 10.89
C PRO A 207 6.50 5.41 9.48
N HIS A 208 6.18 4.41 8.67
CA HIS A 208 6.51 4.35 7.25
C HIS A 208 5.23 4.12 6.46
N LEU A 209 5.02 4.90 5.40
CA LEU A 209 3.91 4.68 4.48
C LEU A 209 4.14 3.39 3.71
N LEU A 210 3.13 2.51 3.70
CA LEU A 210 3.11 1.28 2.92
C LEU A 210 2.48 1.49 1.55
N GLU A 211 1.28 2.06 1.53
CA GLU A 211 0.49 2.29 0.33
C GLU A 211 -0.57 3.38 0.55
N ALA A 212 -1.06 3.94 -0.55
CA ALA A 212 -2.20 4.83 -0.59
C ALA A 212 -3.30 4.21 -1.46
N ASN A 213 -4.54 4.27 -0.99
CA ASN A 213 -5.70 3.71 -1.68
C ASN A 213 -6.64 4.85 -2.05
N SER A 214 -6.78 5.10 -3.36
CA SER A 214 -7.63 6.19 -3.88
C SER A 214 -9.13 5.90 -3.79
N ILE A 215 -9.51 4.62 -3.66
CA ILE A 215 -10.89 4.20 -3.39
C ILE A 215 -10.86 3.22 -2.22
N PRO A 216 -10.96 3.70 -0.97
CA PRO A 216 -10.99 2.82 0.19
C PRO A 216 -12.17 1.87 0.14
N GLY A 217 -11.99 0.65 0.67
CA GLY A 217 -13.10 -0.27 0.84
C GLY A 217 -14.20 0.37 1.69
N MET A 218 -15.46 0.15 1.30
CA MET A 218 -16.64 0.67 2.01
C MET A 218 -17.52 -0.47 2.48
N THR A 219 -16.93 -1.41 3.21
CA THR A 219 -17.62 -2.54 3.83
C THR A 219 -17.78 -2.34 5.32
N ALA A 220 -18.53 -3.20 5.98
CA ALA A 220 -18.69 -3.14 7.44
C ALA A 220 -17.39 -3.38 8.24
N THR A 221 -16.33 -3.81 7.57
CA THR A 221 -15.00 -4.10 8.13
C THR A 221 -13.89 -3.24 7.53
N SER A 222 -14.26 -2.17 6.82
CA SER A 222 -13.31 -1.24 6.20
C SER A 222 -13.22 0.04 6.98
#